data_d1f07894d878abf5c1f8d6998ae43245
#
_entry.id   d1f07894d878abf5c1f8d6998ae43245
#
_cell.length_a   1.000
_cell.length_b   1.000
_cell.length_c   1.000
_cell.angle_alpha   90.00
_cell.angle_beta   90.00
_cell.angle_gamma   90.00
#
_symmetry.space_group_name_H-M   'P 1'
#
loop_
_entity.id
_entity.type
_entity.pdbx_description
1 polymer ?
#
loop_
_entity_poly.entity_id
_entity_poly.type
_entity_poly.pdbx_seq_one_letter_code
_entity_poly.pdbx_strand_id
1 'polypeptide(L)'
;MLVDTGHYNDDGEYVLQYLQAHDITRIDHLVTSHNDADHIGGNAAIIEYFETEADGIGAIYDPGIAASTQTYEEYLDAVETHDVTLYETREGDTIDFGTTDIAVLGPPDPYLENRARNENSIVLKITHGETSFLLSGDAEDDQEAYLVDTYGTQLESTVLKAGHHGSSSSSSEPFVDTVAPQTVVISSAYDSQYGHPTETVLQRFADRS
;
A
#
# COMPACT_ATOMS: atom_id res chain seq x y z
N MET A 1 -0.05 -9.93 -7.79
CA MET A 1 -0.48 -8.64 -7.20
C MET A 1 0.73 -7.75 -6.97
N LEU A 2 0.62 -6.47 -7.27
CA LEU A 2 1.60 -5.42 -6.95
C LEU A 2 0.92 -4.39 -6.06
N VAL A 3 1.58 -3.92 -5.01
CA VAL A 3 1.07 -2.88 -4.11
C VAL A 3 2.07 -1.74 -4.08
N ASP A 4 1.64 -0.57 -4.50
CA ASP A 4 2.42 0.64 -4.72
C ASP A 4 3.58 0.46 -5.72
N THR A 5 4.07 1.55 -6.26
CA THR A 5 5.07 1.55 -7.35
C THR A 5 6.25 2.46 -7.08
N GLY A 6 6.31 3.05 -5.89
CA GLY A 6 7.45 3.82 -5.42
C GLY A 6 7.41 5.30 -5.80
N HIS A 7 8.57 5.93 -5.62
CA HIS A 7 8.72 7.36 -5.69
C HIS A 7 8.78 7.88 -7.14
N TYR A 8 8.15 9.01 -7.42
CA TYR A 8 8.07 9.63 -8.76
C TYR A 8 9.42 9.93 -9.43
N ASN A 9 10.50 10.10 -8.66
CA ASN A 9 11.84 10.30 -9.23
C ASN A 9 12.42 9.04 -9.88
N ASP A 10 11.88 7.87 -9.54
CA ASP A 10 12.27 6.58 -10.08
C ASP A 10 11.44 6.21 -11.33
N ASP A 11 10.27 6.82 -11.47
CA ASP A 11 9.35 6.58 -12.59
C ASP A 11 9.08 5.08 -12.83
N GLY A 12 9.05 4.29 -11.75
CA GLY A 12 8.82 2.85 -11.79
C GLY A 12 9.98 1.99 -12.31
N GLU A 13 11.15 2.59 -12.58
CA GLU A 13 12.28 1.88 -13.21
C GLU A 13 12.70 0.66 -12.39
N TYR A 14 12.89 0.79 -11.07
CA TYR A 14 13.30 -0.33 -10.21
C TYR A 14 12.24 -1.43 -10.13
N VAL A 15 10.96 -1.05 -10.07
CA VAL A 15 9.86 -2.02 -10.04
C VAL A 15 9.79 -2.77 -11.37
N LEU A 16 9.87 -2.08 -12.50
CA LEU A 16 9.90 -2.70 -13.83
C LEU A 16 11.09 -3.64 -13.99
N GLN A 17 12.30 -3.20 -13.62
CA GLN A 17 13.49 -4.05 -13.67
C GLN A 17 13.34 -5.32 -12.82
N TYR A 18 12.76 -5.21 -11.63
CA TYR A 18 12.49 -6.34 -10.76
C TYR A 18 11.49 -7.31 -11.39
N LEU A 19 10.35 -6.81 -11.87
CA LEU A 19 9.32 -7.64 -12.48
C LEU A 19 9.81 -8.35 -13.73
N GLN A 20 10.55 -7.65 -14.59
CA GLN A 20 11.18 -8.22 -15.79
C GLN A 20 12.23 -9.30 -15.44
N ALA A 21 13.06 -9.06 -14.43
CA ALA A 21 14.08 -10.01 -13.98
C ALA A 21 13.48 -11.32 -13.42
N HIS A 22 12.20 -11.29 -13.05
CA HIS A 22 11.45 -12.45 -12.54
C HIS A 22 10.44 -13.02 -13.56
N ASP A 23 10.54 -12.62 -14.82
CA ASP A 23 9.66 -13.07 -15.90
C ASP A 23 8.16 -12.84 -15.61
N ILE A 24 7.83 -11.75 -14.88
CA ILE A 24 6.46 -11.36 -14.63
C ILE A 24 5.93 -10.61 -15.85
N THR A 25 5.00 -11.22 -16.55
CA THR A 25 4.39 -10.68 -17.79
C THR A 25 2.99 -10.13 -17.58
N ARG A 26 2.39 -10.32 -16.39
CA ARG A 26 1.04 -9.85 -16.09
C ARG A 26 0.93 -9.39 -14.64
N ILE A 27 0.21 -8.30 -14.43
CA ILE A 27 -0.24 -7.86 -13.11
C ILE A 27 -1.76 -8.06 -13.02
N ASP A 28 -2.22 -9.07 -12.28
CA ASP A 28 -3.66 -9.27 -12.12
C ASP A 28 -4.31 -8.17 -11.29
N HIS A 29 -3.61 -7.69 -10.25
CA HIS A 29 -4.07 -6.66 -9.34
C HIS A 29 -2.93 -5.68 -9.07
N LEU A 30 -3.13 -4.41 -9.41
CA LEU A 30 -2.33 -3.27 -8.97
C LEU A 30 -3.12 -2.55 -7.88
N VAL A 31 -2.57 -2.47 -6.67
CA VAL A 31 -3.19 -1.75 -5.56
C VAL A 31 -2.39 -0.49 -5.28
N THR A 32 -3.05 0.63 -5.31
CA THR A 32 -2.53 1.93 -4.89
C THR A 32 -3.00 2.19 -3.46
N SER A 33 -2.09 2.13 -2.49
CA SER A 33 -2.47 2.34 -1.09
C SER A 33 -3.10 3.70 -0.88
N HIS A 34 -2.49 4.74 -1.42
CA HIS A 34 -3.01 6.11 -1.49
C HIS A 34 -2.28 6.90 -2.60
N ASN A 35 -2.78 8.09 -2.94
CA ASN A 35 -2.37 8.82 -4.13
C ASN A 35 -1.26 9.86 -3.89
N ASP A 36 -0.33 9.60 -2.95
CA ASP A 36 0.88 10.40 -2.81
C ASP A 36 1.97 9.95 -3.79
N ALA A 37 2.74 10.91 -4.29
CA ALA A 37 3.64 10.71 -5.42
C ALA A 37 4.81 9.75 -5.15
N ASP A 38 5.08 9.42 -3.92
CA ASP A 38 6.06 8.41 -3.52
C ASP A 38 5.49 6.98 -3.40
N HIS A 39 4.18 6.83 -3.64
CA HIS A 39 3.49 5.54 -3.76
C HIS A 39 3.03 5.23 -5.18
N ILE A 40 2.58 6.24 -5.91
CA ILE A 40 2.08 6.09 -7.28
C ILE A 40 3.10 6.48 -8.36
N GLY A 41 4.34 6.78 -7.97
CA GLY A 41 5.35 7.35 -8.85
C GLY A 41 5.63 6.55 -10.12
N GLY A 42 5.53 5.23 -10.04
CA GLY A 42 5.71 4.34 -11.19
C GLY A 42 4.43 3.88 -11.88
N ASN A 43 3.22 4.28 -11.39
CA ASN A 43 1.96 3.73 -11.91
C ASN A 43 1.82 3.94 -13.41
N ALA A 44 2.07 5.14 -13.91
CA ALA A 44 1.93 5.45 -15.34
C ALA A 44 2.86 4.58 -16.19
N ALA A 45 4.14 4.52 -15.85
CA ALA A 45 5.14 3.73 -16.59
C ALA A 45 4.85 2.22 -16.53
N ILE A 46 4.36 1.72 -15.39
CA ILE A 46 4.00 0.32 -15.22
C ILE A 46 2.76 -0.02 -16.05
N ILE A 47 1.74 0.82 -16.04
CA ILE A 47 0.54 0.64 -16.88
C ILE A 47 0.95 0.62 -18.35
N GLU A 48 1.70 1.63 -18.81
CA GLU A 48 2.16 1.72 -20.19
C GLU A 48 2.92 0.44 -20.62
N TYR A 49 3.89 0.00 -19.81
CA TYR A 49 4.68 -1.19 -20.13
C TYR A 49 3.84 -2.46 -20.20
N PHE A 50 3.01 -2.72 -19.18
CA PHE A 50 2.23 -3.95 -19.13
C PHE A 50 1.16 -4.01 -20.21
N GLU A 51 0.55 -2.89 -20.57
CA GLU A 51 -0.48 -2.85 -21.62
C GLU A 51 0.10 -2.86 -23.05
N THR A 52 1.35 -2.43 -23.26
CA THR A 52 1.94 -2.36 -24.60
C THR A 52 2.96 -3.46 -24.92
N GLU A 53 3.71 -3.90 -23.91
CA GLU A 53 4.87 -4.80 -24.08
C GLU A 53 4.69 -6.16 -23.37
N ALA A 54 3.61 -6.34 -22.59
CA ALA A 54 3.39 -7.52 -21.78
C ALA A 54 1.93 -8.03 -21.87
N ASP A 55 1.45 -8.78 -20.87
CA ASP A 55 0.12 -9.42 -20.89
C ASP A 55 -0.96 -8.60 -20.12
N GLY A 56 -0.70 -7.33 -19.84
CA GLY A 56 -1.63 -6.36 -19.31
C GLY A 56 -1.82 -6.38 -17.79
N ILE A 57 -2.68 -5.46 -17.34
CA ILE A 57 -3.13 -5.31 -15.94
C ILE A 57 -4.59 -5.73 -15.85
N GLY A 58 -4.91 -6.60 -14.90
CA GLY A 58 -6.28 -7.08 -14.73
C GLY A 58 -7.22 -6.03 -14.16
N ALA A 59 -6.81 -5.39 -13.05
CA ALA A 59 -7.53 -4.28 -12.45
C ALA A 59 -6.62 -3.48 -11.51
N ILE A 60 -7.01 -2.23 -11.28
CA ILE A 60 -6.38 -1.30 -10.34
C ILE A 60 -7.37 -1.02 -9.20
N TYR A 61 -6.86 -0.96 -7.99
CA TYR A 61 -7.61 -0.69 -6.77
C TYR A 61 -7.05 0.58 -6.12
N ASP A 62 -7.88 1.59 -5.97
CA ASP A 62 -7.51 2.96 -5.57
C ASP A 62 -8.46 3.45 -4.48
N PRO A 63 -8.03 4.20 -3.46
CA PRO A 63 -8.92 4.66 -2.39
C PRO A 63 -9.94 5.72 -2.85
N GLY A 64 -9.88 6.22 -4.09
CA GLY A 64 -10.81 7.21 -4.63
C GLY A 64 -10.64 8.61 -4.05
N ILE A 65 -9.47 8.94 -3.51
CA ILE A 65 -9.13 10.28 -3.01
C ILE A 65 -8.13 10.92 -3.95
N ALA A 66 -8.58 11.94 -4.69
CA ALA A 66 -7.75 12.62 -5.67
C ALA A 66 -6.57 13.36 -5.03
N ALA A 67 -5.42 13.33 -5.71
CA ALA A 67 -4.30 14.22 -5.48
C ALA A 67 -4.25 15.33 -6.55
N SER A 68 -3.56 16.42 -6.26
CA SER A 68 -3.37 17.54 -7.20
C SER A 68 -1.93 17.59 -7.72
N THR A 69 -1.33 16.43 -7.91
CA THR A 69 0.05 16.28 -8.38
C THR A 69 0.08 15.89 -9.85
N GLN A 70 1.12 16.26 -10.56
CA GLN A 70 1.33 15.83 -11.95
C GLN A 70 1.39 14.29 -12.04
N THR A 71 2.05 13.63 -11.09
CA THR A 71 2.12 12.17 -11.01
C THR A 71 0.73 11.51 -10.97
N TYR A 72 -0.22 12.11 -10.25
CA TYR A 72 -1.60 11.60 -10.21
C TYR A 72 -2.33 11.81 -11.53
N GLU A 73 -2.12 12.98 -12.19
CA GLU A 73 -2.68 13.23 -13.52
C GLU A 73 -2.12 12.24 -14.55
N GLU A 74 -0.81 12.01 -14.57
CA GLU A 74 -0.14 11.05 -15.45
C GLU A 74 -0.65 9.61 -15.21
N TYR A 75 -0.86 9.23 -13.95
CA TYR A 75 -1.44 7.93 -13.60
C TYR A 75 -2.85 7.77 -14.17
N LEU A 76 -3.73 8.75 -13.98
CA LEU A 76 -5.10 8.68 -14.52
C LEU A 76 -5.14 8.72 -16.06
N ASP A 77 -4.26 9.52 -16.69
CA ASP A 77 -4.12 9.56 -18.14
C ASP A 77 -3.70 8.18 -18.70
N ALA A 78 -2.81 7.47 -18.01
CA ALA A 78 -2.41 6.11 -18.39
C ALA A 78 -3.59 5.12 -18.24
N VAL A 79 -4.34 5.20 -17.15
CA VAL A 79 -5.56 4.38 -16.95
C VAL A 79 -6.57 4.59 -18.06
N GLU A 80 -6.85 5.86 -18.41
CA GLU A 80 -7.79 6.21 -19.49
C GLU A 80 -7.27 5.78 -20.86
N THR A 81 -5.99 6.04 -21.15
CA THR A 81 -5.37 5.71 -22.44
C THR A 81 -5.43 4.23 -22.76
N HIS A 82 -5.23 3.38 -21.76
CA HIS A 82 -5.18 1.93 -21.93
C HIS A 82 -6.49 1.22 -21.54
N ASP A 83 -7.53 1.97 -21.17
CA ASP A 83 -8.85 1.44 -20.77
C ASP A 83 -8.74 0.38 -19.64
N VAL A 84 -7.82 0.60 -18.68
CA VAL A 84 -7.62 -0.30 -17.54
C VAL A 84 -8.73 -0.09 -16.52
N THR A 85 -9.29 -1.20 -16.02
CA THR A 85 -10.34 -1.13 -15.00
C THR A 85 -9.79 -0.56 -13.68
N LEU A 86 -10.38 0.52 -13.20
CA LEU A 86 -10.05 1.18 -11.93
C LEU A 86 -11.24 1.08 -10.97
N TYR A 87 -11.02 0.45 -9.80
CA TYR A 87 -12.01 0.35 -8.73
C TYR A 87 -11.71 1.34 -7.61
N GLU A 88 -12.72 2.12 -7.22
CA GLU A 88 -12.70 2.80 -5.93
C GLU A 88 -12.92 1.74 -4.84
N THR A 89 -11.93 1.59 -3.95
CA THR A 89 -11.82 0.47 -3.02
C THR A 89 -12.01 0.92 -1.58
N ARG A 90 -12.83 0.19 -0.84
CA ARG A 90 -13.25 0.48 0.54
C ARG A 90 -13.13 -0.74 1.44
N GLU A 91 -13.17 -0.48 2.72
CA GLU A 91 -13.37 -1.51 3.75
C GLU A 91 -14.49 -2.50 3.37
N GLY A 92 -14.18 -3.78 3.45
CA GLY A 92 -15.11 -4.86 3.15
C GLY A 92 -15.20 -5.26 1.68
N ASP A 93 -14.54 -4.55 0.77
CA ASP A 93 -14.43 -4.99 -0.62
C ASP A 93 -13.61 -6.28 -0.72
N THR A 94 -13.80 -7.01 -1.81
CA THR A 94 -13.14 -8.29 -2.05
C THR A 94 -12.20 -8.20 -3.25
N ILE A 95 -11.02 -8.79 -3.11
CA ILE A 95 -10.04 -8.95 -4.18
C ILE A 95 -9.76 -10.46 -4.32
N ASP A 96 -10.26 -11.07 -5.38
CA ASP A 96 -10.08 -12.51 -5.62
C ASP A 96 -8.66 -12.80 -6.12
N PHE A 97 -7.85 -13.52 -5.34
CA PHE A 97 -6.48 -13.85 -5.69
C PHE A 97 -6.16 -15.34 -5.46
N GLY A 98 -6.77 -16.19 -6.26
CA GLY A 98 -6.56 -17.64 -6.23
C GLY A 98 -6.94 -18.27 -4.89
N THR A 99 -5.95 -18.86 -4.19
CA THR A 99 -6.15 -19.48 -2.85
C THR A 99 -5.73 -18.57 -1.69
N THR A 100 -5.38 -17.32 -2.01
CA THR A 100 -4.98 -16.32 -1.02
C THR A 100 -6.21 -15.53 -0.59
N ASP A 101 -6.43 -15.42 0.71
CA ASP A 101 -7.49 -14.60 1.27
C ASP A 101 -6.99 -13.16 1.42
N ILE A 102 -7.73 -12.21 0.86
CA ILE A 102 -7.39 -10.78 0.93
C ILE A 102 -8.59 -10.05 1.54
N ALA A 103 -8.38 -9.53 2.73
CA ALA A 103 -9.32 -8.65 3.40
C ALA A 103 -8.91 -7.19 3.20
N VAL A 104 -9.80 -6.38 2.66
CA VAL A 104 -9.66 -4.92 2.62
C VAL A 104 -10.21 -4.35 3.92
N LEU A 105 -9.33 -3.81 4.76
CA LEU A 105 -9.66 -3.32 6.10
C LEU A 105 -9.80 -1.79 6.17
N GLY A 106 -9.51 -1.11 5.09
CA GLY A 106 -9.62 0.35 4.95
C GLY A 106 -9.46 0.79 3.51
N PRO A 107 -9.81 2.06 3.22
CA PRO A 107 -10.39 3.06 4.12
C PRO A 107 -11.88 2.78 4.39
N PRO A 108 -12.42 3.26 5.54
CA PRO A 108 -13.85 3.11 5.85
C PRO A 108 -14.74 4.03 4.99
N ASP A 109 -16.05 3.78 5.04
CA ASP A 109 -17.06 4.68 4.52
C ASP A 109 -17.97 5.14 5.70
N PRO A 110 -18.01 6.44 6.02
CA PRO A 110 -17.29 7.56 5.36
C PRO A 110 -15.79 7.58 5.64
N TYR A 111 -15.04 8.27 4.79
CA TYR A 111 -13.62 8.53 5.01
C TYR A 111 -13.32 9.20 6.35
N LEU A 112 -12.15 8.89 6.90
CA LEU A 112 -11.60 9.54 8.06
C LEU A 112 -11.09 10.96 7.73
N GLU A 113 -10.92 11.78 8.74
CA GLU A 113 -10.18 13.06 8.73
C GLU A 113 -10.32 13.91 7.46
N ASN A 114 -11.54 14.33 7.12
CA ASN A 114 -11.77 15.17 5.92
C ASN A 114 -11.11 14.63 4.62
N ARG A 115 -10.98 13.30 4.49
CA ARG A 115 -10.37 12.64 3.35
C ARG A 115 -8.85 12.89 3.24
N ALA A 116 -8.14 13.04 4.36
CA ALA A 116 -6.70 13.02 4.36
C ALA A 116 -6.19 11.71 3.73
N ARG A 117 -5.25 11.80 2.76
CA ARG A 117 -4.87 10.62 1.95
C ARG A 117 -4.22 9.54 2.80
N ASN A 118 -3.28 9.89 3.65
CA ASN A 118 -2.59 8.93 4.52
C ASN A 118 -3.58 8.19 5.42
N GLU A 119 -4.48 8.93 6.10
CA GLU A 119 -5.51 8.39 7.00
C GLU A 119 -6.63 7.63 6.29
N ASN A 120 -6.54 7.50 4.99
CA ASN A 120 -7.47 6.73 4.18
C ASN A 120 -6.73 5.85 3.17
N SER A 121 -5.60 5.31 3.59
CA SER A 121 -4.86 4.31 2.84
C SER A 121 -5.69 3.02 2.69
N ILE A 122 -5.59 2.36 1.54
CA ILE A 122 -6.06 0.98 1.43
C ILE A 122 -5.20 0.12 2.35
N VAL A 123 -5.84 -0.51 3.30
CA VAL A 123 -5.20 -1.45 4.24
C VAL A 123 -5.58 -2.86 3.86
N LEU A 124 -4.59 -3.68 3.57
CA LEU A 124 -4.79 -5.07 3.18
C LEU A 124 -4.25 -6.03 4.24
N LYS A 125 -5.07 -7.00 4.62
CA LYS A 125 -4.58 -8.22 5.26
C LYS A 125 -4.61 -9.36 4.25
N ILE A 126 -3.44 -9.88 3.93
CA ILE A 126 -3.25 -10.94 2.92
C ILE A 126 -2.85 -12.21 3.65
N THR A 127 -3.65 -13.27 3.53
CA THR A 127 -3.40 -14.54 4.22
C THR A 127 -3.24 -15.68 3.21
N HIS A 128 -2.14 -16.41 3.33
CA HIS A 128 -1.91 -17.64 2.58
C HIS A 128 -1.38 -18.74 3.52
N GLY A 129 -2.19 -19.78 3.72
CA GLY A 129 -1.88 -20.83 4.69
C GLY A 129 -1.77 -20.28 6.13
N GLU A 130 -0.62 -20.46 6.75
CA GLU A 130 -0.34 -19.99 8.14
C GLU A 130 0.38 -18.63 8.16
N THR A 131 0.64 -18.04 6.99
CA THR A 131 1.36 -16.75 6.90
C THR A 131 0.40 -15.65 6.51
N SER A 132 0.48 -14.53 7.21
CA SER A 132 -0.29 -13.33 6.91
C SER A 132 0.57 -12.09 6.87
N PHE A 133 0.20 -11.17 5.97
CA PHE A 133 0.81 -9.86 5.80
C PHE A 133 -0.22 -8.79 6.10
N LEU A 134 0.17 -7.78 6.86
CA LEU A 134 -0.60 -6.54 6.99
C LEU A 134 0.16 -5.41 6.29
N LEU A 135 -0.49 -4.81 5.29
CA LEU A 135 0.02 -3.71 4.49
C LEU A 135 -0.88 -2.51 4.77
N SER A 136 -0.36 -1.51 5.46
CA SER A 136 -1.17 -0.36 5.93
C SER A 136 -0.94 0.92 5.14
N GLY A 137 -0.21 0.87 4.03
CA GLY A 137 0.16 2.07 3.28
C GLY A 137 0.87 3.08 4.19
N ASP A 138 0.36 4.29 4.20
CA ASP A 138 0.83 5.37 5.09
C ASP A 138 -0.21 5.74 6.15
N ALA A 139 -1.05 4.78 6.55
CA ALA A 139 -1.98 4.95 7.65
C ALA A 139 -1.29 5.58 8.86
N GLU A 140 -1.89 6.62 9.41
CA GLU A 140 -1.41 7.36 10.57
C GLU A 140 -2.29 7.08 11.79
N ASP A 141 -2.16 7.88 12.83
CA ASP A 141 -2.76 7.61 14.15
C ASP A 141 -4.28 7.41 14.12
N ASP A 142 -5.02 8.15 13.31
CA ASP A 142 -6.50 8.05 13.25
C ASP A 142 -6.95 6.78 12.55
N GLN A 143 -6.31 6.41 11.43
CA GLN A 143 -6.63 5.16 10.74
C GLN A 143 -6.18 3.94 11.55
N GLU A 144 -5.01 4.00 12.20
CA GLU A 144 -4.54 2.91 13.06
C GLU A 144 -5.48 2.71 14.26
N ALA A 145 -5.93 3.81 14.91
CA ALA A 145 -6.91 3.74 16.00
C ALA A 145 -8.24 3.12 15.52
N TYR A 146 -8.73 3.55 14.35
CA TYR A 146 -9.92 2.95 13.73
C TYR A 146 -9.76 1.44 13.52
N LEU A 147 -8.64 1.01 12.96
CA LEU A 147 -8.36 -0.40 12.71
C LEU A 147 -8.32 -1.21 14.01
N VAL A 148 -7.65 -0.71 15.04
CA VAL A 148 -7.58 -1.37 16.35
C VAL A 148 -8.97 -1.51 16.98
N ASP A 149 -9.76 -0.43 16.97
CA ASP A 149 -11.09 -0.42 17.58
C ASP A 149 -12.07 -1.32 16.82
N THR A 150 -11.96 -1.39 15.49
CA THR A 150 -12.89 -2.12 14.63
C THR A 150 -12.55 -3.61 14.55
N TYR A 151 -11.28 -3.95 14.39
CA TYR A 151 -10.85 -5.32 14.08
C TYR A 151 -10.17 -6.05 15.23
N GLY A 152 -9.56 -5.33 16.18
CA GLY A 152 -8.88 -5.93 17.31
C GLY A 152 -7.93 -7.06 16.90
N THR A 153 -8.05 -8.23 17.50
CA THR A 153 -7.19 -9.40 17.21
C THR A 153 -7.27 -9.93 15.77
N GLN A 154 -8.24 -9.48 14.97
CA GLN A 154 -8.27 -9.84 13.55
C GLN A 154 -7.11 -9.19 12.77
N LEU A 155 -6.45 -8.16 13.34
CA LEU A 155 -5.26 -7.55 12.76
C LEU A 155 -3.99 -8.40 12.93
N GLU A 156 -3.97 -9.39 13.86
CA GLU A 156 -2.79 -10.23 14.08
C GLU A 156 -2.22 -10.76 12.77
N SER A 157 -0.92 -10.51 12.53
CA SER A 157 -0.29 -10.84 11.25
C SER A 157 1.17 -11.26 11.43
N THR A 158 1.61 -12.23 10.63
CA THR A 158 2.99 -12.74 10.67
C THR A 158 4.00 -11.65 10.27
N VAL A 159 3.65 -10.86 9.26
CA VAL A 159 4.50 -9.79 8.72
C VAL A 159 3.72 -8.48 8.70
N LEU A 160 4.32 -7.43 9.21
CA LEU A 160 3.83 -6.05 9.09
C LEU A 160 4.75 -5.26 8.17
N LYS A 161 4.20 -4.63 7.12
CA LYS A 161 4.88 -3.48 6.48
C LYS A 161 4.64 -2.26 7.36
N ALA A 162 5.71 -1.71 7.92
CA ALA A 162 5.62 -0.49 8.72
C ALA A 162 4.96 0.64 7.94
N GLY A 163 4.00 1.30 8.55
CA GLY A 163 3.30 2.44 7.94
C GLY A 163 4.22 3.63 7.71
N HIS A 164 3.92 4.41 6.69
CA HIS A 164 4.52 5.71 6.40
C HIS A 164 6.07 5.70 6.50
N HIS A 165 6.70 4.69 5.89
CA HIS A 165 8.16 4.51 5.83
C HIS A 165 8.86 4.50 7.21
N GLY A 166 8.13 4.22 8.29
CA GLY A 166 8.63 4.32 9.65
C GLY A 166 8.58 5.73 10.23
N SER A 167 7.63 6.56 9.77
CA SER A 167 7.31 7.86 10.38
C SER A 167 6.85 7.69 11.82
N SER A 168 7.11 8.69 12.65
CA SER A 168 6.60 8.73 14.03
C SER A 168 5.09 8.93 14.14
N SER A 169 4.42 9.35 13.05
CA SER A 169 2.95 9.47 12.97
C SER A 169 2.26 8.12 12.71
N SER A 170 3.02 7.04 12.49
CA SER A 170 2.51 5.71 12.17
C SER A 170 3.14 4.64 13.05
N SER A 171 2.63 3.40 12.94
CA SER A 171 3.07 2.26 13.73
C SER A 171 2.97 2.56 15.23
N SER A 172 1.83 3.09 15.67
CA SER A 172 1.55 3.42 17.07
C SER A 172 1.68 2.18 17.99
N GLU A 173 1.95 2.40 19.28
CA GLU A 173 2.08 1.28 20.22
C GLU A 173 0.84 0.39 20.25
N PRO A 174 -0.40 0.93 20.35
CA PRO A 174 -1.60 0.10 20.34
C PRO A 174 -1.77 -0.72 19.06
N PHE A 175 -1.44 -0.13 17.91
CA PHE A 175 -1.52 -0.80 16.62
C PHE A 175 -0.50 -1.96 16.54
N VAL A 176 0.76 -1.70 16.84
CA VAL A 176 1.82 -2.74 16.81
C VAL A 176 1.55 -3.85 17.81
N ASP A 177 1.06 -3.52 19.02
CA ASP A 177 0.68 -4.51 20.02
C ASP A 177 -0.49 -5.39 19.56
N THR A 178 -1.44 -4.82 18.84
CA THR A 178 -2.61 -5.54 18.32
C THR A 178 -2.25 -6.42 17.12
N VAL A 179 -1.39 -5.93 16.20
CA VAL A 179 -0.90 -6.71 15.06
C VAL A 179 0.04 -7.84 15.50
N ALA A 180 0.81 -7.61 16.54
CA ALA A 180 1.77 -8.56 17.15
C ALA A 180 2.67 -9.29 16.11
N PRO A 181 3.33 -8.56 15.19
CA PRO A 181 4.04 -9.15 14.06
C PRO A 181 5.30 -9.90 14.51
N GLN A 182 5.60 -11.03 13.84
CA GLN A 182 6.88 -11.74 14.00
C GLN A 182 8.02 -11.07 13.20
N THR A 183 7.66 -10.38 12.14
CA THR A 183 8.61 -9.67 11.26
C THR A 183 8.02 -8.33 10.85
N VAL A 184 8.85 -7.30 10.89
CA VAL A 184 8.49 -5.97 10.37
C VAL A 184 9.39 -5.65 9.19
N VAL A 185 8.79 -5.21 8.09
CA VAL A 185 9.47 -4.71 6.89
C VAL A 185 9.29 -3.21 6.82
N ILE A 186 10.39 -2.48 6.68
CA ILE A 186 10.37 -1.02 6.52
C ILE A 186 10.90 -0.67 5.14
N SER A 187 10.10 0.00 4.33
CA SER A 187 10.51 0.55 3.04
C SER A 187 10.81 2.04 3.24
N SER A 188 12.07 2.43 3.13
CA SER A 188 12.51 3.82 3.31
C SER A 188 13.77 4.09 2.51
N ALA A 189 14.00 5.34 2.11
CA ALA A 189 15.25 5.74 1.49
C ALA A 189 16.40 5.70 2.51
N TYR A 190 17.60 5.31 2.06
CA TYR A 190 18.80 5.26 2.92
C TYR A 190 19.13 6.62 3.55
N ASP A 191 18.94 7.70 2.81
CA ASP A 191 19.17 9.08 3.20
C ASP A 191 17.88 9.92 3.16
N SER A 192 16.80 9.37 3.74
CA SER A 192 15.49 10.02 3.78
C SER A 192 15.59 11.46 4.30
N GLN A 193 15.15 12.42 3.49
CA GLN A 193 15.10 13.83 3.90
C GLN A 193 14.14 14.08 5.07
N TYR A 194 13.25 13.14 5.35
CA TYR A 194 12.29 13.19 6.46
C TYR A 194 12.82 12.50 7.73
N GLY A 195 14.02 11.89 7.65
CA GLY A 195 14.61 11.13 8.76
C GLY A 195 13.87 9.83 9.08
N HIS A 196 13.21 9.23 8.10
CA HIS A 196 12.55 7.92 8.23
C HIS A 196 13.54 6.78 7.89
N PRO A 197 13.42 5.61 8.57
CA PRO A 197 12.60 5.38 9.75
C PRO A 197 13.11 6.18 10.98
N THR A 198 12.19 6.65 11.81
CA THR A 198 12.55 7.38 13.03
C THR A 198 13.06 6.43 14.12
N GLU A 199 13.99 6.92 14.95
CA GLU A 199 14.53 6.17 16.09
C GLU A 199 13.42 5.65 17.02
N THR A 200 12.38 6.45 17.23
CA THR A 200 11.24 6.09 18.06
C THR A 200 10.52 4.86 17.55
N VAL A 201 10.29 4.77 16.24
CA VAL A 201 9.62 3.62 15.62
C VAL A 201 10.53 2.40 15.63
N LEU A 202 11.81 2.56 15.34
CA LEU A 202 12.78 1.46 15.42
C LEU A 202 12.88 0.88 16.84
N GLN A 203 12.93 1.74 17.86
CA GLN A 203 12.95 1.31 19.24
C GLN A 203 11.66 0.58 19.64
N ARG A 204 10.49 1.09 19.18
CA ARG A 204 9.19 0.45 19.41
C ARG A 204 9.14 -0.99 18.89
N PHE A 205 9.68 -1.25 17.71
CA PHE A 205 9.79 -2.59 17.18
C PHE A 205 10.81 -3.45 17.91
N ALA A 206 11.97 -2.88 18.26
CA ALA A 206 13.01 -3.60 18.98
C ALA A 206 12.56 -4.06 20.39
N ASP A 207 11.75 -3.27 21.08
CA ASP A 207 11.24 -3.60 22.41
C ASP A 207 10.24 -4.78 22.39
N ARG A 208 9.78 -5.22 21.22
CA ARG A 208 8.80 -6.31 21.01
C ARG A 208 9.39 -7.55 20.35
N SER A 209 10.68 -7.57 20.07
CA SER A 209 11.41 -8.66 19.39
C SER A 209 12.04 -9.68 20.35
#